data_e7b94d6f56660db9038dcebd8b13df77
#
_entry.id   e7b94d6f56660db9038dcebd8b13df77
#
_cell.length_a   1.000
_cell.length_b   1.000
_cell.length_c   1.000
_cell.angle_alpha   90.00
_cell.angle_beta   90.00
_cell.angle_gamma   90.00
#
_symmetry.space_group_name_H-M   'P 1'
#
loop_
_entity.id
_entity.type
_entity.pdbx_description
1 polymer ?
#
loop_
_entity_poly.entity_id
_entity_poly.type
_entity_poly.pdbx_seq_one_letter_code
_entity_poly.pdbx_strand_id
1 'polypeptide(L)'
;MGRTVIIGTLIAFAIFNLLLGLGFYLFLKKRKENGQSLYETPVNQQTRTEKLGLGEILVYLTLITIAGIFAFQTLNRGGVGNSILAKMILLPALMALFNARKRTGKSMLALLITLMVFLVGVTFNLTIGLPPQAPILQINESKIILAETKSSELMAAGFDIYVRQGDGGSDYEDLLTSNSFQKYPGDKTVTIEKGFRLDSNAVPYAPYLLAKDGIVLGSISFYGAEDHDVAIEDSKVIQVRFNKDSIEAAKKHSITFKLNELDLTTRLDVPLVQETFKKHLWSIPPSNTSDVTQLWYGLKWSSNSDSLFWNEYYGLIRLDENYMMTDFELAVQVARDK
;
A
#
# COMPACT_ATOMS: atom_id res chain seq x y z
N MET A 1 -10.26 17.84 0.79
CA MET A 1 -10.05 18.59 2.05
C MET A 1 -9.26 17.82 3.09
N GLY A 2 -9.47 16.52 3.27
CA GLY A 2 -8.79 15.74 4.30
C GLY A 2 -7.27 15.69 4.19
N ARG A 3 -6.74 15.48 2.99
CA ARG A 3 -5.29 15.37 2.73
C ARG A 3 -4.55 16.67 3.06
N THR A 4 -5.09 17.82 2.61
CA THR A 4 -4.50 19.15 2.87
C THR A 4 -4.49 19.48 4.35
N VAL A 5 -5.60 19.17 5.06
CA VAL A 5 -5.71 19.39 6.51
C VAL A 5 -4.70 18.54 7.28
N ILE A 6 -4.55 17.26 6.93
CA ILE A 6 -3.59 16.36 7.60
C ILE A 6 -2.16 16.84 7.36
N ILE A 7 -1.78 17.16 6.13
CA ILE A 7 -0.46 17.70 5.80
C ILE A 7 -0.21 18.99 6.56
N GLY A 8 -1.15 19.92 6.55
CA GLY A 8 -1.05 21.18 7.30
C GLY A 8 -0.85 20.97 8.80
N THR A 9 -1.60 20.05 9.40
CA THR A 9 -1.47 19.70 10.82
C THR A 9 -0.10 19.10 11.14
N LEU A 10 0.42 18.19 10.29
CA LEU A 10 1.75 17.59 10.47
C LEU A 10 2.86 18.63 10.34
N ILE A 11 2.76 19.55 9.37
CA ILE A 11 3.71 20.66 9.21
C ILE A 11 3.65 21.58 10.44
N ALA A 12 2.47 21.97 10.90
CA ALA A 12 2.32 22.79 12.11
C ALA A 12 2.91 22.11 13.34
N PHE A 13 2.69 20.79 13.48
CA PHE A 13 3.28 19.99 14.56
C PHE A 13 4.81 19.94 14.48
N ALA A 14 5.40 19.77 13.30
CA ALA A 14 6.84 19.81 13.09
C ALA A 14 7.44 21.18 13.41
N ILE A 15 6.80 22.27 12.96
CA ILE A 15 7.21 23.65 13.26
C ILE A 15 7.15 23.91 14.77
N PHE A 16 6.08 23.51 15.44
CA PHE A 16 5.94 23.64 16.89
C PHE A 16 7.07 22.95 17.65
N ASN A 17 7.43 21.71 17.27
CA ASN A 17 8.56 21.00 17.87
C ASN A 17 9.90 21.71 17.61
N LEU A 18 10.11 22.25 16.42
CA LEU A 18 11.29 23.05 16.07
C LEU A 18 11.41 24.31 16.95
N LEU A 19 10.30 25.04 17.13
CA LEU A 19 10.24 26.24 17.97
C LEU A 19 10.51 25.91 19.45
N LEU A 20 9.98 24.79 19.95
CA LEU A 20 10.27 24.30 21.30
C LEU A 20 11.76 24.01 21.48
N GLY A 21 12.37 23.28 20.52
CA GLY A 21 13.82 22.99 20.55
C GLY A 21 14.67 24.25 20.53
N LEU A 22 14.32 25.22 19.67
CA LEU A 22 14.98 26.51 19.60
C LEU A 22 14.81 27.31 20.89
N GLY A 23 13.60 27.37 21.43
CA GLY A 23 13.31 28.03 22.70
C GLY A 23 14.14 27.46 23.86
N PHE A 24 14.21 26.12 23.94
CA PHE A 24 15.03 25.44 24.95
C PHE A 24 16.53 25.70 24.74
N TYR A 25 17.01 25.71 23.50
CA TYR A 25 18.39 26.09 23.20
C TYR A 25 18.73 27.52 23.68
N LEU A 26 17.86 28.48 23.32
CA LEU A 26 18.05 29.89 23.74
C LEU A 26 17.98 30.05 25.26
N PHE A 27 17.07 29.32 25.92
CA PHE A 27 16.98 29.29 27.38
C PHE A 27 18.28 28.79 28.01
N LEU A 28 18.82 27.65 27.59
CA LEU A 28 20.06 27.07 28.10
C LEU A 28 21.27 27.98 27.86
N LYS A 29 21.32 28.64 26.68
CA LYS A 29 22.43 29.53 26.32
C LYS A 29 22.39 30.85 27.11
N LYS A 30 21.19 31.39 27.35
CA LYS A 30 21.01 32.72 27.98
C LYS A 30 21.11 32.68 29.50
N ARG A 31 20.70 31.56 30.12
CA ARG A 31 20.74 31.40 31.57
C ARG A 31 22.13 30.97 32.02
N LYS A 32 22.68 31.74 32.98
CA LYS A 32 23.99 31.48 33.56
C LYS A 32 23.87 31.00 35.00
N GLU A 33 24.66 30.02 35.36
CA GLU A 33 24.84 29.55 36.74
C GLU A 33 26.31 29.54 37.04
N ASN A 34 26.72 30.17 38.17
CA ASN A 34 28.11 30.37 38.54
C ASN A 34 28.99 30.99 37.44
N GLY A 35 28.44 31.91 36.64
CA GLY A 35 29.14 32.57 35.55
C GLY A 35 29.23 31.80 34.23
N GLN A 36 28.87 30.52 34.22
CA GLN A 36 28.88 29.68 33.04
C GLN A 36 27.43 29.47 32.47
N SER A 37 27.31 29.32 31.17
CA SER A 37 26.06 29.02 30.50
C SER A 37 25.55 27.61 30.90
N LEU A 38 24.25 27.46 31.18
CA LEU A 38 23.65 26.15 31.42
C LEU A 38 23.85 25.17 30.26
N TYR A 39 24.09 25.66 29.08
CA TYR A 39 24.39 24.85 27.91
C TYR A 39 25.67 24.00 28.10
N GLU A 40 26.68 24.53 28.77
CA GLU A 40 27.99 23.90 29.02
C GLU A 40 28.12 23.35 30.45
N THR A 41 27.24 23.77 31.35
CA THR A 41 27.32 23.38 32.77
C THR A 41 26.86 21.92 32.95
N PRO A 42 27.59 21.10 33.74
CA PRO A 42 27.14 19.75 34.08
C PRO A 42 25.85 19.78 34.90
N VAL A 43 24.81 19.08 34.42
CA VAL A 43 23.51 19.01 35.10
C VAL A 43 23.51 17.94 36.20
N ASN A 44 24.38 16.95 36.12
CA ASN A 44 24.50 15.91 37.12
C ASN A 44 25.98 15.73 37.49
N GLN A 45 26.30 16.01 38.76
CA GLN A 45 27.68 15.98 39.24
C GLN A 45 28.17 14.59 39.71
N GLN A 46 27.27 13.60 39.83
CA GLN A 46 27.57 12.28 40.41
C GLN A 46 28.21 11.28 39.46
N THR A 47 28.70 11.68 38.32
CA THR A 47 28.89 10.71 37.27
C THR A 47 30.28 10.54 36.71
N ARG A 48 30.41 9.33 36.21
CA ARG A 48 31.52 8.65 35.54
C ARG A 48 32.25 9.46 34.48
N THR A 49 33.50 9.07 34.32
CA THR A 49 34.44 9.53 33.31
C THR A 49 33.88 9.64 31.89
N GLU A 50 34.41 10.54 31.09
CA GLU A 50 33.95 10.91 29.74
C GLU A 50 34.02 9.79 28.69
N LYS A 51 34.70 8.66 28.97
CA LYS A 51 34.84 7.54 28.03
C LYS A 51 33.70 6.51 28.20
N LEU A 52 33.15 6.06 27.08
CA LEU A 52 32.18 4.96 27.01
C LEU A 52 32.85 3.67 27.50
N GLY A 53 32.31 3.07 28.57
CA GLY A 53 32.72 1.74 28.99
C GLY A 53 32.09 0.66 28.11
N LEU A 54 32.75 -0.50 28.02
CA LEU A 54 32.23 -1.66 27.22
C LEU A 54 30.77 -2.02 27.57
N GLY A 55 30.39 -1.98 28.84
CA GLY A 55 29.02 -2.25 29.28
C GLY A 55 27.99 -1.24 28.75
N GLU A 56 28.37 0.03 28.63
CA GLU A 56 27.49 1.07 28.07
C GLU A 56 27.35 0.93 26.57
N ILE A 57 28.41 0.56 25.84
CA ILE A 57 28.37 0.28 24.43
C ILE A 57 27.41 -0.90 24.15
N LEU A 58 27.48 -1.96 24.96
CA LEU A 58 26.58 -3.11 24.86
C LEU A 58 25.12 -2.72 25.08
N VAL A 59 24.84 -1.88 26.08
CA VAL A 59 23.48 -1.39 26.36
C VAL A 59 22.97 -0.52 25.20
N TYR A 60 23.79 0.39 24.66
CA TYR A 60 23.41 1.20 23.50
C TYR A 60 23.15 0.34 22.26
N LEU A 61 24.02 -0.63 21.98
CA LEU A 61 23.83 -1.59 20.89
C LEU A 61 22.54 -2.37 21.05
N THR A 62 22.26 -2.88 22.25
CA THR A 62 21.03 -3.62 22.55
C THR A 62 19.80 -2.75 22.32
N LEU A 63 19.81 -1.49 22.78
CA LEU A 63 18.69 -0.56 22.59
C LEU A 63 18.49 -0.20 21.13
N ILE A 64 19.56 0.05 20.36
CA ILE A 64 19.49 0.32 18.94
C ILE A 64 18.95 -0.89 18.19
N THR A 65 19.40 -2.10 18.57
CA THR A 65 18.91 -3.35 17.97
C THR A 65 17.42 -3.56 18.26
N ILE A 66 17.00 -3.38 19.51
CA ILE A 66 15.57 -3.46 19.90
C ILE A 66 14.77 -2.40 19.15
N ALA A 67 15.23 -1.15 19.09
CA ALA A 67 14.57 -0.09 18.34
C ALA A 67 14.45 -0.43 16.85
N GLY A 68 15.52 -0.97 16.26
CA GLY A 68 15.54 -1.44 14.87
C GLY A 68 14.54 -2.57 14.61
N ILE A 69 14.49 -3.57 15.49
CA ILE A 69 13.52 -4.68 15.40
C ILE A 69 12.07 -4.16 15.50
N PHE A 70 11.78 -3.27 16.44
CA PHE A 70 10.45 -2.69 16.58
C PHE A 70 10.07 -1.80 15.39
N ALA A 71 11.00 -0.99 14.87
CA ALA A 71 10.79 -0.21 13.67
C ALA A 71 10.47 -1.12 12.46
N PHE A 72 11.27 -2.17 12.28
CA PHE A 72 11.08 -3.16 11.22
C PHE A 72 9.74 -3.91 11.36
N GLN A 73 9.36 -4.33 12.56
CA GLN A 73 8.08 -4.99 12.82
C GLN A 73 6.89 -4.05 12.60
N THR A 74 7.01 -2.79 12.97
CA THR A 74 5.97 -1.77 12.73
C THR A 74 5.79 -1.52 11.24
N LEU A 75 6.89 -1.42 10.49
CA LEU A 75 6.87 -1.26 9.04
C LEU A 75 6.27 -2.49 8.31
N ASN A 76 6.58 -3.70 8.80
CA ASN A 76 6.17 -4.92 8.10
C ASN A 76 4.81 -5.49 8.55
N ARG A 77 4.34 -5.19 9.75
CA ARG A 77 3.14 -5.83 10.33
C ARG A 77 1.97 -4.88 10.59
N GLY A 78 2.15 -3.56 10.43
CA GLY A 78 1.06 -2.58 10.54
C GLY A 78 0.31 -2.57 11.90
N GLY A 79 0.94 -3.04 12.98
CA GLY A 79 0.27 -3.20 14.26
C GLY A 79 0.50 -2.02 15.22
N VAL A 80 -0.57 -1.33 15.61
CA VAL A 80 -0.56 -0.24 16.61
C VAL A 80 0.02 -0.71 17.96
N GLY A 81 -0.22 -1.98 18.35
CA GLY A 81 0.27 -2.56 19.60
C GLY A 81 1.79 -2.59 19.73
N ASN A 82 2.52 -2.87 18.64
CA ASN A 82 3.99 -2.92 18.67
C ASN A 82 4.63 -1.54 18.85
N SER A 83 3.98 -0.48 18.37
CA SER A 83 4.48 0.89 18.55
C SER A 83 4.33 1.37 20.01
N ILE A 84 3.30 0.93 20.72
CA ILE A 84 3.08 1.23 22.14
C ILE A 84 4.17 0.56 22.99
N LEU A 85 4.47 -0.72 22.75
CA LEU A 85 5.53 -1.46 23.44
C LEU A 85 6.91 -0.82 23.20
N ALA A 86 7.21 -0.42 21.96
CA ALA A 86 8.46 0.30 21.66
C ALA A 86 8.58 1.61 22.47
N LYS A 87 7.49 2.36 22.62
CA LYS A 87 7.46 3.60 23.44
C LYS A 87 7.65 3.30 24.92
N MET A 88 7.00 2.26 25.45
CA MET A 88 7.06 1.89 26.87
C MET A 88 8.43 1.35 27.29
N ILE A 89 9.18 0.75 26.39
CA ILE A 89 10.51 0.17 26.69
C ILE A 89 11.62 1.16 26.29
N LEU A 90 11.56 1.72 25.10
CA LEU A 90 12.64 2.55 24.55
C LEU A 90 12.78 3.87 25.29
N LEU A 91 11.67 4.54 25.59
CA LEU A 91 11.68 5.84 26.26
C LEU A 91 12.25 5.76 27.69
N PRO A 92 11.78 4.84 28.57
CA PRO A 92 12.35 4.66 29.90
C PRO A 92 13.81 4.21 29.87
N ALA A 93 14.19 3.36 28.93
CA ALA A 93 15.56 2.90 28.80
C ALA A 93 16.52 4.04 28.36
N LEU A 94 16.10 4.89 27.40
CA LEU A 94 16.85 6.09 27.03
C LEU A 94 16.97 7.08 28.20
N MET A 95 15.90 7.27 28.98
CA MET A 95 15.92 8.12 30.17
C MET A 95 16.82 7.56 31.29
N ALA A 96 16.81 6.23 31.49
CA ALA A 96 17.71 5.57 32.44
C ALA A 96 19.18 5.75 32.06
N LEU A 97 19.52 5.55 30.78
CA LEU A 97 20.85 5.79 30.25
C LEU A 97 21.27 7.26 30.37
N PHE A 98 20.33 8.16 30.10
CA PHE A 98 20.54 9.59 30.27
C PHE A 98 20.91 9.94 31.72
N ASN A 99 20.20 9.39 32.70
CA ASN A 99 20.41 9.62 34.11
C ASN A 99 21.71 8.97 34.65
N ALA A 100 22.21 7.93 33.99
CA ALA A 100 23.43 7.22 34.40
C ALA A 100 24.73 7.95 34.03
N ARG A 101 24.65 9.04 33.26
CA ARG A 101 25.85 9.79 32.80
C ARG A 101 25.88 11.23 33.21
N LYS A 102 27.11 11.77 33.32
CA LYS A 102 27.35 13.22 33.45
C LYS A 102 26.85 13.95 32.21
N ARG A 103 25.91 14.88 32.36
CA ARG A 103 25.25 15.58 31.28
C ARG A 103 25.43 17.08 31.37
N THR A 104 25.64 17.68 30.22
CA THR A 104 25.58 19.12 30.01
C THR A 104 24.24 19.52 29.44
N GLY A 105 23.87 20.80 29.53
CA GLY A 105 22.69 21.31 28.86
C GLY A 105 22.68 21.01 27.37
N LYS A 106 23.84 20.97 26.71
CA LYS A 106 24.04 20.57 25.33
C LYS A 106 23.57 19.12 25.08
N SER A 107 23.94 18.17 25.94
CA SER A 107 23.51 16.78 25.78
C SER A 107 22.02 16.57 26.10
N MET A 108 21.45 17.38 27.00
CA MET A 108 19.99 17.43 27.22
C MET A 108 19.23 17.92 25.97
N LEU A 109 19.75 19.01 25.38
CA LEU A 109 19.16 19.53 24.12
C LEU A 109 19.24 18.48 23.00
N ALA A 110 20.38 17.81 22.84
CA ALA A 110 20.51 16.75 21.82
C ALA A 110 19.50 15.61 22.04
N LEU A 111 19.31 15.17 23.29
CA LEU A 111 18.30 14.16 23.62
C LEU A 111 16.89 14.66 23.28
N LEU A 112 16.55 15.89 23.68
CA LEU A 112 15.24 16.49 23.40
C LEU A 112 14.96 16.55 21.89
N ILE A 113 15.93 17.04 21.10
CA ILE A 113 15.81 17.09 19.64
C ILE A 113 15.60 15.69 19.05
N THR A 114 16.39 14.71 19.52
CA THR A 114 16.25 13.32 19.05
C THR A 114 14.85 12.76 19.34
N LEU A 115 14.33 12.99 20.54
CA LEU A 115 12.97 12.56 20.89
C LEU A 115 11.90 13.28 20.06
N MET A 116 12.07 14.57 19.78
CA MET A 116 11.16 15.34 18.94
C MET A 116 11.14 14.83 17.49
N VAL A 117 12.32 14.60 16.90
CA VAL A 117 12.43 14.04 15.54
C VAL A 117 11.79 12.64 15.47
N PHE A 118 12.05 11.82 16.48
CA PHE A 118 11.44 10.50 16.58
C PHE A 118 9.90 10.61 16.69
N LEU A 119 9.39 11.49 17.53
CA LEU A 119 7.96 11.70 17.70
C LEU A 119 7.30 12.19 16.40
N VAL A 120 7.90 13.14 15.72
CA VAL A 120 7.42 13.63 14.40
C VAL A 120 7.43 12.50 13.38
N GLY A 121 8.53 11.73 13.28
CA GLY A 121 8.64 10.60 12.36
C GLY A 121 7.61 9.50 12.62
N VAL A 122 7.39 9.15 13.89
CA VAL A 122 6.38 8.17 14.29
C VAL A 122 4.97 8.67 13.95
N THR A 123 4.66 9.94 14.26
CA THR A 123 3.35 10.53 13.95
C THR A 123 3.10 10.54 12.45
N PHE A 124 4.10 10.94 11.67
CA PHE A 124 4.02 10.91 10.20
C PHE A 124 3.77 9.50 9.67
N ASN A 125 4.53 8.52 10.15
CA ASN A 125 4.36 7.13 9.72
C ASN A 125 3.00 6.55 10.12
N LEU A 126 2.49 6.86 11.32
CA LEU A 126 1.18 6.39 11.78
C LEU A 126 0.02 7.03 11.01
N THR A 127 0.20 8.27 10.55
CA THR A 127 -0.87 9.04 9.89
C THR A 127 -0.90 8.81 8.38
N ILE A 128 0.26 8.84 7.74
CA ILE A 128 0.37 8.71 6.27
C ILE A 128 0.73 7.28 5.88
N GLY A 129 1.64 6.64 6.61
CA GLY A 129 2.19 5.34 6.27
C GLY A 129 3.15 5.38 5.09
N LEU A 130 3.51 4.19 4.61
CA LEU A 130 4.30 4.01 3.39
C LEU A 130 3.39 3.52 2.26
N PRO A 131 3.71 3.84 0.99
CA PRO A 131 2.97 3.33 -0.14
C PRO A 131 3.00 1.79 -0.13
N PRO A 132 1.85 1.13 -0.33
CA PRO A 132 1.85 -0.31 -0.51
C PRO A 132 2.51 -0.68 -1.83
N GLN A 133 3.17 -1.81 -1.87
CA GLN A 133 3.67 -2.34 -3.13
C GLN A 133 2.49 -2.80 -3.99
N ALA A 134 2.39 -2.28 -5.21
CA ALA A 134 1.36 -2.67 -6.15
C ALA A 134 1.50 -4.16 -6.52
N PRO A 135 0.41 -4.95 -6.54
CA PRO A 135 0.43 -6.29 -7.08
C PRO A 135 0.63 -6.25 -8.59
N ILE A 136 1.34 -7.24 -9.12
CA ILE A 136 1.60 -7.40 -10.54
C ILE A 136 0.72 -8.53 -11.06
N LEU A 137 -0.25 -8.19 -11.91
CA LEU A 137 -0.98 -9.17 -12.70
C LEU A 137 -0.18 -9.44 -13.97
N GLN A 138 0.08 -10.70 -14.27
CA GLN A 138 0.76 -11.10 -15.50
C GLN A 138 -0.14 -12.00 -16.33
N ILE A 139 -0.29 -11.67 -17.60
CA ILE A 139 -1.00 -12.46 -18.61
C ILE A 139 0.04 -12.91 -19.62
N ASN A 140 0.38 -14.18 -19.62
CA ASN A 140 1.57 -14.71 -20.30
C ASN A 140 2.82 -13.93 -19.87
N GLU A 141 3.49 -13.24 -20.80
CA GLU A 141 4.67 -12.42 -20.50
C GLU A 141 4.36 -10.95 -20.21
N SER A 142 3.12 -10.51 -20.43
CA SER A 142 2.72 -9.11 -20.29
C SER A 142 2.35 -8.81 -18.84
N LYS A 143 2.94 -7.78 -18.26
CA LYS A 143 2.69 -7.31 -16.89
C LYS A 143 1.69 -6.16 -16.89
N ILE A 144 0.74 -6.22 -15.99
CA ILE A 144 -0.28 -5.19 -15.74
C ILE A 144 -0.15 -4.75 -14.28
N ILE A 145 0.11 -3.48 -14.05
CA ILE A 145 0.15 -2.86 -12.74
C ILE A 145 -0.96 -1.82 -12.70
N LEU A 146 -1.96 -2.05 -11.84
CA LEU A 146 -3.12 -1.17 -11.75
C LEU A 146 -2.71 0.24 -11.32
N ALA A 147 -3.36 1.26 -11.87
CA ALA A 147 -3.07 2.69 -11.74
C ALA A 147 -1.71 3.15 -12.31
N GLU A 148 -0.95 2.24 -12.94
CA GLU A 148 0.31 2.55 -13.62
C GLU A 148 0.21 2.25 -15.11
N THR A 149 -0.11 1.00 -15.48
CA THR A 149 -0.20 0.55 -16.88
C THR A 149 -1.29 1.31 -17.64
N LYS A 150 -0.91 1.92 -18.75
CA LYS A 150 -1.84 2.62 -19.66
C LYS A 150 -2.50 1.64 -20.62
N SER A 151 -3.67 2.02 -21.14
CA SER A 151 -4.34 1.24 -22.17
C SER A 151 -3.53 1.14 -23.46
N SER A 152 -2.80 2.21 -23.83
CA SER A 152 -1.86 2.20 -24.97
C SER A 152 -0.73 1.17 -24.81
N GLU A 153 -0.25 0.95 -23.61
CA GLU A 153 0.77 -0.07 -23.32
C GLU A 153 0.21 -1.49 -23.49
N LEU A 154 -1.05 -1.71 -23.08
CA LEU A 154 -1.73 -2.99 -23.32
C LEU A 154 -1.89 -3.28 -24.81
N MET A 155 -2.32 -2.27 -25.59
CA MET A 155 -2.46 -2.41 -27.04
C MET A 155 -1.10 -2.68 -27.68
N ALA A 156 -0.04 -2.00 -27.28
CA ALA A 156 1.32 -2.26 -27.75
C ALA A 156 1.83 -3.67 -27.37
N ALA A 157 1.35 -4.25 -26.27
CA ALA A 157 1.64 -5.64 -25.88
C ALA A 157 0.77 -6.69 -26.60
N GLY A 158 -0.01 -6.26 -27.59
CA GLY A 158 -0.84 -7.14 -28.44
C GLY A 158 -2.19 -7.51 -27.83
N PHE A 159 -2.67 -6.76 -26.86
CA PHE A 159 -4.05 -6.89 -26.38
C PHE A 159 -4.99 -6.04 -27.23
N ASP A 160 -6.19 -6.55 -27.44
CA ASP A 160 -7.28 -5.84 -28.05
C ASP A 160 -8.24 -5.33 -26.94
N ILE A 161 -8.67 -4.09 -27.08
CA ILE A 161 -9.68 -3.49 -26.21
C ILE A 161 -10.97 -3.37 -27.02
N TYR A 162 -12.08 -3.83 -26.46
CA TYR A 162 -13.39 -3.69 -27.04
C TYR A 162 -14.25 -2.80 -26.15
N VAL A 163 -14.99 -1.91 -26.78
CA VAL A 163 -15.85 -0.92 -26.12
C VAL A 163 -17.29 -1.32 -26.29
N ARG A 164 -18.04 -1.31 -25.20
CA ARG A 164 -19.46 -1.66 -25.22
C ARG A 164 -20.28 -0.67 -26.05
N GLN A 165 -21.17 -1.23 -26.88
CA GLN A 165 -22.13 -0.50 -27.70
C GLN A 165 -23.55 -0.86 -27.23
N GLY A 166 -24.20 0.00 -26.43
CA GLY A 166 -25.59 -0.24 -25.95
C GLY A 166 -25.68 -1.11 -24.67
N ASP A 167 -26.90 -1.38 -24.25
CA ASP A 167 -27.24 -1.99 -22.94
C ASP A 167 -27.54 -3.50 -22.99
N GLY A 168 -27.37 -4.16 -24.14
CA GLY A 168 -27.63 -5.58 -24.30
C GLY A 168 -26.68 -6.47 -23.51
N GLY A 169 -27.19 -7.54 -22.88
CA GLY A 169 -26.37 -8.63 -22.37
C GLY A 169 -25.92 -9.48 -23.58
N SER A 170 -24.72 -10.08 -23.49
CA SER A 170 -24.22 -11.03 -24.47
C SER A 170 -23.65 -12.24 -23.76
N ASP A 171 -23.92 -13.42 -24.30
CA ASP A 171 -23.23 -14.63 -23.87
C ASP A 171 -21.76 -14.56 -24.29
N TYR A 172 -20.90 -15.27 -23.61
CA TYR A 172 -19.45 -15.21 -23.84
C TYR A 172 -19.08 -15.48 -25.31
N GLU A 173 -19.74 -16.44 -25.94
CA GLU A 173 -19.48 -16.88 -27.31
C GLU A 173 -19.82 -15.80 -28.35
N ASP A 174 -20.75 -14.91 -28.02
CA ASP A 174 -21.22 -13.85 -28.90
C ASP A 174 -20.55 -12.49 -28.67
N LEU A 175 -19.70 -12.35 -27.66
CA LEU A 175 -19.13 -11.06 -27.27
C LEU A 175 -18.39 -10.33 -28.40
N LEU A 176 -17.63 -11.06 -29.22
CA LEU A 176 -16.87 -10.49 -30.32
C LEU A 176 -17.59 -10.51 -31.66
N THR A 177 -18.64 -11.29 -31.79
CA THR A 177 -19.41 -11.48 -33.03
C THR A 177 -20.71 -10.68 -33.05
N SER A 178 -21.24 -10.36 -31.89
CA SER A 178 -22.41 -9.49 -31.76
C SER A 178 -22.00 -8.01 -31.89
N ASN A 179 -22.96 -7.16 -32.23
CA ASN A 179 -22.76 -5.72 -32.26
C ASN A 179 -22.70 -5.10 -30.85
N SER A 180 -22.60 -5.91 -29.78
CA SER A 180 -22.58 -5.46 -28.40
C SER A 180 -21.27 -4.82 -28.00
N PHE A 181 -20.18 -5.17 -28.66
CA PHE A 181 -18.84 -4.63 -28.43
C PHE A 181 -18.13 -4.31 -29.75
N GLN A 182 -17.46 -3.18 -29.80
CA GLN A 182 -16.67 -2.75 -30.97
C GLN A 182 -15.20 -2.69 -30.59
N LYS A 183 -14.34 -3.25 -31.46
CA LYS A 183 -12.87 -3.20 -31.26
C LYS A 183 -12.37 -1.76 -31.34
N TYR A 184 -11.51 -1.40 -30.42
CA TYR A 184 -10.80 -0.11 -30.43
C TYR A 184 -9.40 -0.28 -31.06
N PRO A 185 -8.85 0.72 -31.82
CA PRO A 185 -9.56 1.90 -32.29
C PRO A 185 -10.60 1.58 -33.34
N GLY A 186 -11.78 2.21 -33.22
CA GLY A 186 -12.83 2.18 -34.20
C GLY A 186 -13.02 3.55 -34.87
N ASP A 187 -14.17 3.76 -35.48
CA ASP A 187 -14.49 5.02 -36.17
C ASP A 187 -14.72 6.21 -35.23
N LYS A 188 -14.83 5.97 -33.92
CA LYS A 188 -15.13 7.00 -32.91
C LYS A 188 -14.00 7.09 -31.89
N THR A 189 -13.65 8.32 -31.54
CA THR A 189 -12.80 8.60 -30.38
C THR A 189 -13.53 8.16 -29.11
N VAL A 190 -12.87 7.39 -28.27
CA VAL A 190 -13.37 6.95 -26.97
C VAL A 190 -12.67 7.74 -25.88
N THR A 191 -13.46 8.37 -25.01
CA THR A 191 -12.95 9.10 -23.85
C THR A 191 -13.42 8.41 -22.57
N ILE A 192 -12.54 8.39 -21.57
CA ILE A 192 -12.85 7.99 -20.22
C ILE A 192 -13.35 9.22 -19.48
N GLU A 193 -14.57 9.16 -19.00
CA GLU A 193 -15.18 10.25 -18.23
C GLU A 193 -14.36 10.56 -16.97
N LYS A 194 -14.33 11.82 -16.60
CA LYS A 194 -13.71 12.30 -15.37
C LYS A 194 -14.28 11.64 -14.11
N GLY A 195 -13.47 11.60 -13.08
CA GLY A 195 -13.82 11.03 -11.80
C GLY A 195 -13.54 9.53 -11.72
N PHE A 196 -13.40 9.06 -10.50
CA PHE A 196 -13.08 7.66 -10.23
C PHE A 196 -14.36 6.83 -10.12
N ARG A 197 -14.44 5.77 -10.91
CA ARG A 197 -15.53 4.78 -10.84
C ARG A 197 -14.94 3.38 -10.98
N LEU A 198 -15.37 2.48 -10.12
CA LEU A 198 -15.19 1.04 -10.31
C LEU A 198 -16.49 0.47 -10.84
N ASP A 199 -16.39 -0.47 -11.78
CA ASP A 199 -17.57 -1.09 -12.36
C ASP A 199 -18.23 -2.05 -11.37
N SER A 200 -19.56 -2.08 -11.42
CA SER A 200 -20.36 -2.96 -10.60
C SER A 200 -20.19 -4.42 -11.04
N ASN A 201 -20.21 -5.32 -10.07
CA ASN A 201 -20.23 -6.77 -10.33
C ASN A 201 -21.56 -7.26 -10.93
N ALA A 202 -22.56 -6.38 -11.05
CA ALA A 202 -23.89 -6.73 -11.56
C ALA A 202 -23.90 -7.05 -13.08
N VAL A 203 -22.93 -6.55 -13.82
CA VAL A 203 -22.82 -6.76 -15.27
C VAL A 203 -21.46 -7.40 -15.55
N PRO A 204 -21.44 -8.66 -15.97
CA PRO A 204 -20.22 -9.30 -16.46
C PRO A 204 -19.69 -8.58 -17.68
N TYR A 205 -18.65 -8.42 -18.13
CA TYR A 205 -18.18 -7.83 -19.40
C TYR A 205 -18.52 -6.36 -19.65
N ALA A 206 -18.59 -5.50 -18.63
CA ALA A 206 -18.77 -4.06 -18.83
C ALA A 206 -17.67 -3.25 -18.14
N PRO A 207 -17.36 -2.02 -18.62
CA PRO A 207 -17.73 -1.42 -19.91
C PRO A 207 -16.78 -1.77 -21.05
N TYR A 208 -15.58 -2.29 -20.75
CA TYR A 208 -14.55 -2.65 -21.72
C TYR A 208 -14.18 -4.12 -21.60
N LEU A 209 -13.90 -4.77 -22.76
CA LEU A 209 -13.31 -6.11 -22.77
C LEU A 209 -11.81 -6.02 -23.05
N LEU A 210 -11.08 -6.90 -22.41
CA LEU A 210 -9.69 -7.22 -22.72
C LEU A 210 -9.65 -8.53 -23.48
N ALA A 211 -9.11 -8.52 -24.69
CA ALA A 211 -8.95 -9.73 -25.49
C ALA A 211 -7.50 -9.87 -25.98
N LYS A 212 -7.10 -11.07 -26.32
CA LYS A 212 -5.81 -11.37 -26.96
C LYS A 212 -6.00 -12.51 -27.95
N ASP A 213 -5.45 -12.33 -29.15
CA ASP A 213 -5.53 -13.33 -30.22
C ASP A 213 -6.99 -13.81 -30.50
N GLY A 214 -7.96 -12.90 -30.40
CA GLY A 214 -9.38 -13.19 -30.60
C GLY A 214 -10.07 -13.89 -29.41
N ILE A 215 -9.38 -14.06 -28.29
CA ILE A 215 -9.92 -14.67 -27.06
C ILE A 215 -10.25 -13.58 -26.06
N VAL A 216 -11.49 -13.49 -25.60
CA VAL A 216 -11.89 -12.59 -24.53
C VAL A 216 -11.34 -13.10 -23.21
N LEU A 217 -10.46 -12.31 -22.57
CA LEU A 217 -9.85 -12.65 -21.28
C LEU A 217 -10.70 -12.18 -20.10
N GLY A 218 -11.56 -11.19 -20.31
CA GLY A 218 -12.41 -10.65 -19.28
C GLY A 218 -12.76 -9.18 -19.49
N SER A 219 -13.25 -8.52 -18.44
CA SER A 219 -13.53 -7.09 -18.45
C SER A 219 -12.40 -6.31 -17.82
N ILE A 220 -12.26 -5.05 -18.25
CA ILE A 220 -11.26 -4.10 -17.78
C ILE A 220 -11.90 -2.74 -17.59
N SER A 221 -11.46 -1.99 -16.58
CA SER A 221 -11.92 -0.62 -16.32
C SER A 221 -10.75 0.33 -16.31
N PHE A 222 -11.02 1.54 -16.75
CA PHE A 222 -10.01 2.58 -16.90
C PHE A 222 -10.33 3.81 -16.05
N TYR A 223 -9.28 4.54 -15.70
CA TYR A 223 -9.34 5.83 -15.04
C TYR A 223 -8.40 6.81 -15.75
N GLY A 224 -8.90 7.97 -16.09
CA GLY A 224 -8.13 9.04 -16.70
C GLY A 224 -7.68 10.08 -15.69
N ALA A 225 -8.62 10.97 -15.32
CA ALA A 225 -8.38 12.07 -14.39
C ALA A 225 -9.60 12.31 -13.50
N GLU A 226 -9.42 13.06 -12.40
CA GLU A 226 -10.50 13.39 -11.46
C GLU A 226 -11.39 14.52 -12.01
N ASP A 227 -10.83 15.47 -12.76
CA ASP A 227 -11.43 16.75 -13.10
C ASP A 227 -11.71 16.97 -14.59
N HIS A 228 -11.18 16.15 -15.49
CA HIS A 228 -11.39 16.23 -16.93
C HIS A 228 -11.44 14.84 -17.59
N ASP A 229 -12.06 14.78 -18.76
CA ASP A 229 -12.14 13.58 -19.57
C ASP A 229 -10.80 13.34 -20.26
N VAL A 230 -10.40 12.06 -20.39
CA VAL A 230 -9.10 11.66 -20.94
C VAL A 230 -9.33 10.66 -22.08
N ALA A 231 -8.55 10.77 -23.15
CA ALA A 231 -8.57 9.77 -24.20
C ALA A 231 -8.26 8.37 -23.64
N ILE A 232 -8.89 7.33 -24.17
CA ILE A 232 -8.71 5.98 -23.65
C ILE A 232 -7.22 5.56 -23.68
N GLU A 233 -6.45 5.96 -24.67
CA GLU A 233 -5.02 5.63 -24.80
C GLU A 233 -4.17 6.11 -23.65
N ASP A 234 -4.53 7.25 -23.07
CA ASP A 234 -3.83 7.87 -21.95
C ASP A 234 -4.36 7.44 -20.58
N SER A 235 -5.46 6.71 -20.57
CA SER A 235 -6.08 6.21 -19.35
C SER A 235 -5.31 5.03 -18.76
N LYS A 236 -5.44 4.85 -17.44
CA LYS A 236 -4.78 3.79 -16.69
C LYS A 236 -5.76 2.70 -16.32
N VAL A 237 -5.30 1.47 -16.32
CA VAL A 237 -6.08 0.32 -15.83
C VAL A 237 -6.29 0.45 -14.33
N ILE A 238 -7.54 0.33 -13.88
CA ILE A 238 -7.89 0.36 -12.45
C ILE A 238 -8.60 -0.90 -11.96
N GLN A 239 -9.12 -1.71 -12.87
CA GLN A 239 -9.76 -2.98 -12.51
C GLN A 239 -9.60 -3.98 -13.66
N VAL A 240 -9.36 -5.22 -13.32
CA VAL A 240 -9.38 -6.37 -14.24
C VAL A 240 -10.21 -7.46 -13.60
N ARG A 241 -11.11 -8.06 -14.38
CA ARG A 241 -12.01 -9.13 -13.93
C ARG A 241 -12.05 -10.25 -14.94
N PHE A 242 -11.83 -11.46 -14.49
CA PHE A 242 -11.99 -12.69 -15.26
C PHE A 242 -13.13 -13.49 -14.65
N ASN A 243 -14.01 -13.99 -15.46
CA ASN A 243 -15.07 -14.91 -15.06
C ASN A 243 -14.76 -16.33 -15.54
N LYS A 244 -15.62 -17.27 -15.16
CA LYS A 244 -15.45 -18.68 -15.47
C LYS A 244 -15.25 -18.93 -16.97
N ASP A 245 -16.08 -18.33 -17.81
CA ASP A 245 -16.05 -18.57 -19.26
C ASP A 245 -14.74 -18.09 -19.88
N SER A 246 -14.29 -16.89 -19.49
CA SER A 246 -13.03 -16.32 -19.95
C SER A 246 -11.82 -17.12 -19.46
N ILE A 247 -11.86 -17.64 -18.24
CA ILE A 247 -10.79 -18.49 -17.67
C ILE A 247 -10.72 -19.82 -18.41
N GLU A 248 -11.87 -20.45 -18.71
CA GLU A 248 -11.93 -21.69 -19.46
C GLU A 248 -11.44 -21.50 -20.90
N ALA A 249 -11.83 -20.39 -21.56
CA ALA A 249 -11.34 -20.07 -22.89
C ALA A 249 -9.83 -19.82 -22.91
N ALA A 250 -9.31 -19.03 -21.97
CA ALA A 250 -7.89 -18.78 -21.82
C ALA A 250 -7.08 -20.10 -21.63
N LYS A 251 -7.61 -21.00 -20.81
CA LYS A 251 -7.01 -22.33 -20.58
C LYS A 251 -6.92 -23.17 -21.86
N LYS A 252 -7.99 -23.19 -22.66
CA LYS A 252 -8.01 -23.90 -23.97
C LYS A 252 -6.94 -23.38 -24.94
N HIS A 253 -6.57 -22.10 -24.81
CA HIS A 253 -5.58 -21.43 -25.66
C HIS A 253 -4.20 -21.26 -24.99
N SER A 254 -3.94 -21.98 -23.89
CA SER A 254 -2.67 -21.94 -23.15
C SER A 254 -2.26 -20.55 -22.65
N ILE A 255 -3.23 -19.68 -22.40
CA ILE A 255 -3.02 -18.37 -21.78
C ILE A 255 -2.93 -18.55 -20.28
N THR A 256 -1.86 -18.04 -19.67
CA THR A 256 -1.60 -18.15 -18.23
C THR A 256 -1.87 -16.83 -17.52
N PHE A 257 -2.35 -16.93 -16.29
CA PHE A 257 -2.55 -15.79 -15.40
C PHE A 257 -1.69 -15.97 -14.16
N LYS A 258 -0.91 -14.96 -13.78
CA LYS A 258 -0.15 -14.95 -12.52
C LYS A 258 -0.43 -13.66 -11.77
N LEU A 259 -0.55 -13.78 -10.45
CA LEU A 259 -0.59 -12.63 -9.54
C LEU A 259 0.68 -12.65 -8.68
N ASN A 260 1.54 -11.66 -8.88
CA ASN A 260 2.93 -11.72 -8.43
C ASN A 260 3.59 -13.00 -8.97
N GLU A 261 4.05 -13.89 -8.09
CA GLU A 261 4.68 -15.15 -8.48
C GLU A 261 3.69 -16.34 -8.53
N LEU A 262 2.44 -16.15 -8.08
CA LEU A 262 1.45 -17.21 -8.01
C LEU A 262 0.76 -17.44 -9.35
N ASP A 263 0.86 -18.64 -9.88
CA ASP A 263 0.12 -19.06 -11.08
C ASP A 263 -1.34 -19.38 -10.71
N LEU A 264 -2.24 -18.53 -11.19
CA LEU A 264 -3.69 -18.64 -10.95
C LEU A 264 -4.37 -19.72 -11.80
N THR A 265 -3.67 -20.30 -12.78
CA THR A 265 -4.21 -21.37 -13.64
C THR A 265 -4.08 -22.75 -13.01
N THR A 266 -3.35 -22.86 -11.91
CA THR A 266 -3.13 -24.09 -11.14
C THR A 266 -4.05 -24.18 -9.94
N ARG A 267 -4.02 -25.30 -9.24
CA ARG A 267 -4.73 -25.47 -7.97
C ARG A 267 -4.18 -24.53 -6.89
N LEU A 268 -5.05 -23.79 -6.24
CA LEU A 268 -4.71 -22.75 -5.27
C LEU A 268 -4.99 -23.22 -3.83
N ASP A 269 -4.13 -24.10 -3.33
CA ASP A 269 -4.23 -24.62 -1.96
C ASP A 269 -3.92 -23.53 -0.91
N VAL A 270 -4.59 -23.60 0.24
CA VAL A 270 -4.45 -22.60 1.32
C VAL A 270 -3.01 -22.36 1.74
N PRO A 271 -2.15 -23.38 1.98
CA PRO A 271 -0.75 -23.15 2.35
C PRO A 271 0.03 -22.36 1.31
N LEU A 272 -0.15 -22.67 0.02
CA LEU A 272 0.51 -21.98 -1.10
C LEU A 272 0.13 -20.50 -1.15
N VAL A 273 -1.16 -20.22 -1.06
CA VAL A 273 -1.68 -18.83 -1.11
C VAL A 273 -1.24 -18.06 0.14
N GLN A 274 -1.26 -18.68 1.32
CA GLN A 274 -0.79 -18.07 2.56
C GLN A 274 0.71 -17.75 2.52
N GLU A 275 1.53 -18.64 1.97
CA GLU A 275 2.96 -18.40 1.82
C GLU A 275 3.26 -17.25 0.85
N THR A 276 2.53 -17.19 -0.26
CA THR A 276 2.73 -16.17 -1.29
C THR A 276 2.31 -14.79 -0.81
N PHE A 277 1.10 -14.67 -0.27
CA PHE A 277 0.52 -13.35 0.02
C PHE A 277 0.67 -12.90 1.47
N LYS A 278 0.93 -13.81 2.42
CA LYS A 278 1.25 -13.49 3.83
C LYS A 278 0.29 -12.44 4.43
N LYS A 279 0.82 -11.26 4.73
CA LYS A 279 0.08 -10.15 5.33
C LYS A 279 -1.00 -9.53 4.43
N HIS A 280 -0.97 -9.79 3.15
CA HIS A 280 -1.94 -9.26 2.19
C HIS A 280 -3.19 -10.13 2.09
N LEU A 281 -3.17 -11.32 2.66
CA LEU A 281 -4.32 -12.22 2.71
C LEU A 281 -5.19 -11.87 3.92
N TRP A 282 -6.38 -11.32 3.68
CA TRP A 282 -7.32 -10.93 4.74
C TRP A 282 -8.49 -11.92 4.89
N SER A 283 -8.74 -12.75 3.88
CA SER A 283 -9.73 -13.82 3.94
C SER A 283 -9.22 -15.08 3.26
N ILE A 284 -9.51 -16.21 3.88
CA ILE A 284 -9.20 -17.57 3.39
C ILE A 284 -10.50 -18.39 3.32
N PRO A 285 -10.59 -19.39 2.41
CA PRO A 285 -11.69 -20.34 2.41
C PRO A 285 -11.79 -21.04 3.76
N PRO A 286 -13.00 -21.25 4.30
CA PRO A 286 -13.18 -21.98 5.54
C PRO A 286 -12.76 -23.45 5.38
N SER A 287 -12.11 -23.99 6.42
CA SER A 287 -11.54 -25.36 6.41
C SER A 287 -12.56 -26.49 6.53
N ASN A 288 -13.79 -26.20 6.98
CA ASN A 288 -14.87 -27.17 7.19
C ASN A 288 -16.17 -26.62 6.67
N THR A 289 -16.54 -26.99 5.46
CA THR A 289 -17.83 -26.55 4.91
C THR A 289 -18.48 -27.61 4.06
N SER A 290 -19.45 -28.27 4.66
CA SER A 290 -20.51 -29.00 3.96
C SER A 290 -21.53 -28.09 3.25
N ASP A 291 -21.53 -26.77 3.52
CA ASP A 291 -22.56 -25.83 3.11
C ASP A 291 -22.06 -24.56 2.40
N VAL A 292 -20.76 -24.41 2.08
CA VAL A 292 -20.27 -23.21 1.39
C VAL A 292 -20.28 -23.40 -0.11
N THR A 293 -21.21 -22.72 -0.74
CA THR A 293 -21.37 -22.70 -2.19
C THR A 293 -20.28 -21.92 -2.93
N GLN A 294 -19.45 -21.15 -2.22
CA GLN A 294 -18.34 -20.38 -2.81
C GLN A 294 -17.13 -20.32 -1.88
N LEU A 295 -16.03 -20.85 -2.37
CA LEU A 295 -14.71 -20.71 -1.76
C LEU A 295 -14.03 -19.47 -2.35
N TRP A 296 -13.36 -18.65 -1.52
CA TRP A 296 -12.67 -17.46 -2.02
C TRP A 296 -11.52 -17.02 -1.14
N TYR A 297 -10.51 -16.40 -1.77
CA TYR A 297 -9.43 -15.66 -1.12
C TYR A 297 -9.66 -14.17 -1.30
N GLY A 298 -9.51 -13.41 -0.21
CA GLY A 298 -9.50 -11.96 -0.23
C GLY A 298 -8.10 -11.41 -0.01
N LEU A 299 -7.65 -10.54 -0.89
CA LEU A 299 -6.33 -9.92 -0.87
C LEU A 299 -6.45 -8.41 -0.70
N LYS A 300 -5.58 -7.80 0.12
CA LYS A 300 -5.53 -6.36 0.31
C LYS A 300 -4.09 -5.87 0.44
N TRP A 301 -3.75 -4.84 -0.35
CA TRP A 301 -2.51 -4.07 -0.23
C TRP A 301 -2.88 -2.64 0.11
N SER A 302 -2.71 -2.27 1.37
CA SER A 302 -3.12 -0.97 1.89
C SER A 302 -2.03 -0.32 2.74
N SER A 303 -2.13 0.99 2.88
CA SER A 303 -1.37 1.80 3.82
C SER A 303 -2.19 2.09 5.08
N ASN A 304 -1.58 2.83 6.03
CA ASN A 304 -2.29 3.29 7.23
C ASN A 304 -3.29 4.42 6.95
N SER A 305 -3.26 5.01 5.75
CA SER A 305 -4.05 6.20 5.39
C SER A 305 -5.30 5.91 4.55
N ASP A 306 -5.69 4.63 4.40
CA ASP A 306 -6.92 4.21 3.69
C ASP A 306 -7.16 4.98 2.37
N SER A 307 -6.31 4.79 1.38
CA SER A 307 -6.38 5.45 0.06
C SER A 307 -6.39 6.99 0.05
N LEU A 308 -6.13 7.64 1.18
CA LEU A 308 -6.05 9.10 1.22
C LEU A 308 -4.74 9.62 0.59
N PHE A 309 -3.62 8.96 0.87
CA PHE A 309 -2.30 9.35 0.35
C PHE A 309 -1.75 8.39 -0.70
N TRP A 310 -2.11 7.11 -0.61
CA TRP A 310 -1.57 6.04 -1.45
C TRP A 310 -2.69 5.22 -2.08
N ASN A 311 -2.43 4.69 -3.25
CA ASN A 311 -3.33 3.72 -3.87
C ASN A 311 -3.47 2.49 -2.97
N GLU A 312 -4.66 1.93 -2.91
CA GLU A 312 -4.92 0.65 -2.26
C GLU A 312 -5.41 -0.37 -3.29
N TYR A 313 -4.96 -1.61 -3.14
CA TYR A 313 -5.29 -2.65 -4.09
C TYR A 313 -6.07 -3.76 -3.40
N TYR A 314 -7.03 -4.30 -4.09
CA TYR A 314 -7.92 -5.35 -3.61
C TYR A 314 -7.94 -6.47 -4.63
N GLY A 315 -7.78 -7.70 -4.16
CA GLY A 315 -7.89 -8.91 -4.98
C GLY A 315 -8.96 -9.83 -4.43
N LEU A 316 -9.73 -10.44 -5.32
CA LEU A 316 -10.69 -11.49 -5.01
C LEU A 316 -10.42 -12.65 -5.96
N ILE A 317 -10.23 -13.85 -5.41
CA ILE A 317 -10.08 -15.10 -6.17
C ILE A 317 -11.17 -16.04 -5.69
N ARG A 318 -12.16 -16.33 -6.54
CA ARG A 318 -13.19 -17.33 -6.27
C ARG A 318 -12.75 -18.68 -6.84
N LEU A 319 -13.13 -19.74 -6.16
CA LEU A 319 -12.68 -21.09 -6.44
C LEU A 319 -13.87 -22.04 -6.57
N ASP A 320 -13.67 -23.10 -7.30
CA ASP A 320 -14.54 -24.28 -7.25
C ASP A 320 -14.14 -25.20 -6.08
N GLU A 321 -14.85 -26.33 -5.93
CA GLU A 321 -14.60 -27.36 -4.91
C GLU A 321 -13.22 -28.04 -5.04
N ASN A 322 -12.57 -27.95 -6.19
CA ASN A 322 -11.24 -28.45 -6.46
C ASN A 322 -10.13 -27.43 -6.22
N TYR A 323 -10.47 -26.27 -5.66
CA TYR A 323 -9.56 -25.13 -5.48
C TYR A 323 -9.01 -24.55 -6.80
N MET A 324 -9.74 -24.73 -7.91
CA MET A 324 -9.42 -24.08 -9.17
C MET A 324 -10.14 -22.73 -9.27
N MET A 325 -9.46 -21.73 -9.80
CA MET A 325 -10.02 -20.38 -9.96
C MET A 325 -11.21 -20.41 -10.94
N THR A 326 -12.34 -19.85 -10.50
CA THR A 326 -13.54 -19.63 -11.31
C THR A 326 -13.77 -18.17 -11.65
N ASP A 327 -13.40 -17.28 -10.75
CA ASP A 327 -13.48 -15.85 -10.95
C ASP A 327 -12.28 -15.16 -10.32
N PHE A 328 -11.86 -14.09 -10.93
CA PHE A 328 -10.78 -13.24 -10.45
C PHE A 328 -11.15 -11.78 -10.62
N GLU A 329 -10.86 -11.00 -9.59
CA GLU A 329 -10.94 -9.55 -9.64
C GLU A 329 -9.70 -8.96 -8.99
N LEU A 330 -9.08 -8.00 -9.68
CA LEU A 330 -8.06 -7.13 -9.12
C LEU A 330 -8.47 -5.68 -9.39
N ALA A 331 -8.60 -4.90 -8.33
CA ALA A 331 -9.03 -3.52 -8.41
C ALA A 331 -8.13 -2.62 -7.57
N VAL A 332 -8.03 -1.35 -7.95
CA VAL A 332 -7.32 -0.32 -7.21
C VAL A 332 -8.27 0.80 -6.81
N GLN A 333 -8.22 1.19 -5.55
CA GLN A 333 -8.75 2.46 -5.09
C GLN A 333 -7.64 3.50 -5.25
N VAL A 334 -7.78 4.40 -6.21
CA VAL A 334 -6.79 5.45 -6.48
C VAL A 334 -6.78 6.46 -5.33
N ALA A 335 -5.57 6.86 -4.91
CA ALA A 335 -5.38 7.88 -3.89
C ALA A 335 -5.92 9.23 -4.38
N ARG A 336 -6.85 9.81 -3.63
CA ARG A 336 -7.49 11.07 -3.95
C ARG A 336 -7.90 11.81 -2.69
N ASP A 337 -7.99 13.13 -2.78
CA ASP A 337 -8.54 13.97 -1.71
C ASP A 337 -10.06 13.74 -1.64
N LYS A 338 -10.54 13.23 -0.53
CA LYS A 338 -11.96 12.96 -0.27
C LYS A 338 -12.64 14.15 0.35
#